data_a8fdaf752330e2ec7d1fbf879e6b0577
#
_entry.id   a8fdaf752330e2ec7d1fbf879e6b0577
#
_cell.length_a   1.000
_cell.length_b   1.000
_cell.length_c   1.000
_cell.angle_alpha   90.00
_cell.angle_beta   90.00
_cell.angle_gamma   90.00
#
_symmetry.space_group_name_H-M   'P 1'
#
loop_
_entity.id
_entity.type
_entity.pdbx_description
1 polymer ?
#
loop_
_entity_poly.entity_id
_entity_poly.type
_entity_poly.pdbx_seq_one_letter_code
_entity_poly.pdbx_strand_id
1 'polypeptide(L)'
;MRLLLEKLSENEELVKNVMKIGIVINTNEPETVMNAFRFGVTSLLKEHEVKVFLLGKGVESENIQAEKFNVQEQIGMFAEHKGQIFACGTCLKIRHMEGSEVCPISTMHDMLHIVEESDKILVFG
;
A
#
# COMPACT_ATOMS: atom_id res chain seq x y z
N MET A 1 -20.93 24.07 26.51
CA MET A 1 -19.46 24.17 26.55
C MET A 1 -18.80 22.80 26.74
N ARG A 2 -19.26 22.02 27.70
CA ARG A 2 -18.70 20.68 27.96
C ARG A 2 -18.83 19.73 26.75
N LEU A 3 -20.01 19.73 26.11
CA LEU A 3 -20.26 18.91 24.91
C LEU A 3 -19.36 19.29 23.73
N LEU A 4 -19.05 20.57 23.59
CA LEU A 4 -18.17 21.05 22.52
C LEU A 4 -16.73 20.61 22.77
N LEU A 5 -16.28 20.67 24.02
CA LEU A 5 -14.93 20.23 24.43
C LEU A 5 -14.79 18.71 24.27
N GLU A 6 -15.82 17.95 24.60
CA GLU A 6 -15.83 16.49 24.41
C GLU A 6 -15.75 16.13 22.92
N LYS A 7 -16.49 16.84 22.06
CA LYS A 7 -16.45 16.63 20.61
C LYS A 7 -15.10 16.99 20.01
N LEU A 8 -14.48 18.08 20.48
CA LEU A 8 -13.15 18.46 20.04
C LEU A 8 -12.10 17.42 20.47
N SER A 9 -12.23 16.88 21.68
CA SER A 9 -11.34 15.84 22.19
C SER A 9 -11.49 14.55 21.37
N GLU A 10 -12.72 14.15 21.03
CA GLU A 10 -12.99 12.99 20.16
C GLU A 10 -12.38 13.18 18.77
N ASN A 11 -12.51 14.38 18.19
CA ASN A 11 -11.92 14.69 16.89
C ASN A 11 -10.38 14.67 16.94
N GLU A 12 -9.79 15.16 18.02
CA GLU A 12 -8.34 15.10 18.21
C GLU A 12 -7.85 13.66 18.34
N GLU A 13 -8.58 12.81 19.06
CA GLU A 13 -8.26 11.39 19.18
C GLU A 13 -8.35 10.67 17.84
N LEU A 14 -9.39 10.96 17.04
CA LEU A 14 -9.55 10.39 15.70
C LEU A 14 -8.40 10.79 14.78
N VAL A 15 -7.99 12.06 14.82
CA VAL A 15 -6.85 12.56 14.05
C VAL A 15 -5.54 11.92 14.52
N LYS A 16 -5.37 11.75 15.83
CA LYS A 16 -4.18 11.11 16.44
C LYS A 16 -4.10 9.62 16.09
N ASN A 17 -5.25 8.96 15.81
CA ASN A 17 -5.30 7.55 15.48
C ASN A 17 -5.11 7.27 13.99
N VAL A 18 -5.00 8.32 13.15
CA VAL A 18 -4.66 8.16 11.75
C VAL A 18 -3.18 7.83 11.64
N MET A 19 -2.90 6.63 11.12
CA MET A 19 -1.53 6.18 10.90
C MET A 19 -1.15 6.30 9.44
N LYS A 20 0.14 6.47 9.20
CA LYS A 20 0.75 6.30 7.89
C LYS A 20 1.38 4.92 7.85
N ILE A 21 0.84 4.04 7.03
CA ILE A 21 1.27 2.65 6.92
C ILE A 21 2.01 2.45 5.60
N GLY A 22 3.22 1.94 5.70
CA GLY A 22 3.99 1.50 4.55
C GLY A 22 3.92 -0.02 4.44
N ILE A 23 3.66 -0.51 3.24
CA ILE A 23 3.63 -1.94 2.94
C ILE A 23 4.67 -2.21 1.87
N VAL A 24 5.59 -3.13 2.14
CA VAL A 24 6.56 -3.59 1.15
C VAL A 24 6.18 -5.00 0.72
N ILE A 25 6.01 -5.20 -0.57
CA ILE A 25 5.69 -6.52 -1.13
C ILE A 25 6.88 -6.99 -1.95
N ASN A 26 7.54 -8.04 -1.48
CA ASN A 26 8.74 -8.60 -2.08
C ASN A 26 8.51 -10.04 -2.58
N THR A 27 7.32 -10.29 -3.09
CA THR A 27 6.93 -11.61 -3.60
C THR A 27 5.90 -11.47 -4.70
N ASN A 28 5.78 -12.49 -5.54
CA ASN A 28 4.70 -12.62 -6.52
C ASN A 28 3.75 -13.77 -6.18
N GLU A 29 3.84 -14.30 -4.95
CA GLU A 29 2.97 -15.39 -4.53
C GLU A 29 1.54 -14.85 -4.39
N PRO A 30 0.55 -15.42 -5.13
CA PRO A 30 -0.77 -14.82 -5.26
C PRO A 30 -1.52 -14.57 -3.95
N GLU A 31 -1.52 -15.54 -3.05
CA GLU A 31 -2.24 -15.40 -1.77
C GLU A 31 -1.62 -14.29 -0.91
N THR A 32 -0.30 -14.27 -0.82
CA THR A 32 0.43 -13.27 -0.03
C THR A 32 0.19 -11.88 -0.57
N VAL A 33 0.29 -11.70 -1.90
CA VAL A 33 0.06 -10.40 -2.54
C VAL A 33 -1.39 -9.95 -2.34
N MET A 34 -2.35 -10.85 -2.54
CA MET A 34 -3.77 -10.54 -2.32
C MET A 34 -4.00 -10.09 -0.88
N ASN A 35 -3.45 -10.81 0.09
CA ASN A 35 -3.63 -10.48 1.51
C ASN A 35 -2.98 -9.15 1.88
N ALA A 36 -1.82 -8.83 1.29
CA ALA A 36 -1.18 -7.54 1.50
C ALA A 36 -2.09 -6.39 1.04
N PHE A 37 -2.68 -6.48 -0.13
CA PHE A 37 -3.59 -5.47 -0.64
C PHE A 37 -4.92 -5.44 0.12
N ARG A 38 -5.43 -6.60 0.55
CA ARG A 38 -6.62 -6.67 1.41
C ARG A 38 -6.39 -5.93 2.72
N PHE A 39 -5.25 -6.12 3.32
CA PHE A 39 -4.87 -5.39 4.54
C PHE A 39 -4.80 -3.89 4.26
N GLY A 40 -4.22 -3.52 3.12
CA GLY A 40 -4.16 -2.12 2.70
C GLY A 40 -5.54 -1.50 2.53
N VAL A 41 -6.46 -2.20 1.87
CA VAL A 41 -7.85 -1.74 1.69
C VAL A 41 -8.54 -1.58 3.05
N THR A 42 -8.40 -2.57 3.94
CA THR A 42 -8.97 -2.50 5.29
C THR A 42 -8.46 -1.27 6.03
N SER A 43 -7.17 -0.99 5.91
CA SER A 43 -6.56 0.18 6.56
C SER A 43 -7.09 1.50 5.98
N LEU A 44 -7.25 1.57 4.66
CA LEU A 44 -7.81 2.75 3.98
C LEU A 44 -9.26 2.98 4.39
N LEU A 45 -10.06 1.91 4.55
CA LEU A 45 -11.44 2.01 5.01
C LEU A 45 -11.55 2.51 6.45
N LYS A 46 -10.50 2.33 7.23
CA LYS A 46 -10.38 2.91 8.59
C LYS A 46 -9.76 4.30 8.58
N GLU A 47 -9.62 4.90 7.41
CA GLU A 47 -9.11 6.25 7.20
C GLU A 47 -7.63 6.44 7.51
N HIS A 48 -6.85 5.36 7.49
CA HIS A 48 -5.39 5.45 7.54
C HIS A 48 -4.84 5.76 6.14
N GLU A 49 -3.65 6.32 6.07
CA GLU A 49 -2.92 6.49 4.83
C GLU A 49 -2.06 5.26 4.57
N VAL A 50 -2.09 4.75 3.35
CA VAL A 50 -1.33 3.54 3.00
C VAL A 50 -0.57 3.73 1.70
N LYS A 51 0.71 3.40 1.73
CA LYS A 51 1.56 3.35 0.55
C LYS A 51 2.15 1.96 0.43
N VAL A 52 2.12 1.40 -0.77
CA VAL A 52 2.69 0.09 -1.09
C VAL A 52 3.90 0.29 -1.99
N PHE A 53 5.02 -0.34 -1.64
CA PHE A 53 6.21 -0.39 -2.48
C PHE A 53 6.42 -1.83 -2.95
N LEU A 54 6.41 -2.02 -4.27
CA LEU A 54 6.64 -3.31 -4.89
C LEU A 54 8.14 -3.47 -5.16
N LEU A 55 8.74 -4.51 -4.60
CA LEU A 55 10.17 -4.77 -4.65
C LEU A 55 10.41 -6.20 -5.14
N GLY A 56 11.50 -6.42 -5.86
CA GLY A 56 11.82 -7.76 -6.36
C GLY A 56 10.67 -8.36 -7.18
N LYS A 57 10.29 -9.59 -6.89
CA LYS A 57 9.16 -10.26 -7.56
C LYS A 57 7.83 -9.55 -7.34
N GLY A 58 7.75 -8.69 -6.33
CA GLY A 58 6.54 -7.90 -6.06
C GLY A 58 6.15 -6.98 -7.21
N VAL A 59 7.09 -6.56 -8.05
CA VAL A 59 6.78 -5.71 -9.21
C VAL A 59 5.91 -6.42 -10.25
N GLU A 60 5.77 -7.75 -10.15
CA GLU A 60 4.92 -8.55 -11.02
C GLU A 60 3.46 -8.61 -10.54
N SER A 61 3.13 -7.97 -9.43
CA SER A 61 1.82 -8.08 -8.77
C SER A 61 0.63 -7.79 -9.67
N GLU A 62 0.71 -6.75 -10.52
CA GLU A 62 -0.38 -6.42 -11.44
C GLU A 62 -0.67 -7.52 -12.45
N ASN A 63 0.31 -8.34 -12.77
CA ASN A 63 0.23 -9.36 -13.81
C ASN A 63 -0.06 -10.76 -13.26
N ILE A 64 -0.27 -10.88 -11.95
CA ILE A 64 -0.59 -12.17 -11.34
C ILE A 64 -1.95 -12.63 -11.83
N GLN A 65 -1.99 -13.87 -12.34
CA GLN A 65 -3.22 -14.53 -12.74
C GLN A 65 -3.34 -15.83 -11.96
N ALA A 66 -4.29 -15.86 -11.05
CA ALA A 66 -4.53 -17.03 -10.20
C ALA A 66 -6.03 -17.18 -10.01
N GLU A 67 -6.55 -18.39 -10.26
CA GLU A 67 -7.99 -18.65 -10.19
C GLU A 67 -8.59 -18.41 -8.81
N LYS A 68 -7.85 -18.77 -7.76
CA LYS A 68 -8.34 -18.67 -6.37
C LYS A 68 -8.18 -17.31 -5.75
N PHE A 69 -7.26 -16.49 -6.26
CA PHE A 69 -6.87 -15.24 -5.60
C PHE A 69 -6.95 -14.11 -6.61
N ASN A 70 -7.99 -13.31 -6.51
CA ASN A 70 -8.19 -12.18 -7.41
C ASN A 70 -7.35 -10.97 -6.96
N VAL A 71 -6.08 -11.00 -7.34
CA VAL A 71 -5.12 -9.95 -6.99
C VAL A 71 -5.49 -8.63 -7.64
N GLN A 72 -5.91 -8.65 -8.91
CA GLN A 72 -6.26 -7.43 -9.66
C GLN A 72 -7.42 -6.68 -9.03
N GLU A 73 -8.42 -7.40 -8.53
CA GLU A 73 -9.56 -6.79 -7.83
C GLU A 73 -9.10 -6.04 -6.58
N GLN A 74 -8.22 -6.64 -5.80
CA GLN A 74 -7.71 -6.02 -4.58
C GLN A 74 -6.83 -4.80 -4.89
N ILE A 75 -6.01 -4.88 -5.92
CA ILE A 75 -5.21 -3.74 -6.38
C ILE A 75 -6.13 -2.60 -6.81
N GLY A 76 -7.17 -2.92 -7.58
CA GLY A 76 -8.16 -1.93 -8.03
C GLY A 76 -8.87 -1.25 -6.87
N MET A 77 -9.33 -2.01 -5.90
CA MET A 77 -9.97 -1.47 -4.69
C MET A 77 -9.02 -0.58 -3.90
N PHE A 78 -7.77 -1.00 -3.77
CA PHE A 78 -6.74 -0.22 -3.09
C PHE A 78 -6.54 1.14 -3.75
N ALA A 79 -6.40 1.16 -5.07
CA ALA A 79 -6.23 2.40 -5.85
C ALA A 79 -7.48 3.29 -5.78
N GLU A 80 -8.68 2.71 -5.86
CA GLU A 80 -9.95 3.45 -5.76
C GLU A 80 -10.10 4.15 -4.41
N HIS A 81 -9.61 3.55 -3.35
CA HIS A 81 -9.66 4.11 -1.99
C HIS A 81 -8.45 5.00 -1.68
N LYS A 82 -7.76 5.48 -2.72
CA LYS A 82 -6.65 6.44 -2.62
C LYS A 82 -5.35 5.86 -2.05
N GLY A 83 -5.19 4.55 -2.08
CA GLY A 83 -3.91 3.92 -1.80
C GLY A 83 -2.93 4.24 -2.94
N GLN A 84 -1.67 4.43 -2.59
CA GLN A 84 -0.61 4.72 -3.56
C GLN A 84 0.30 3.51 -3.68
N ILE A 85 0.64 3.16 -4.91
CA ILE A 85 1.51 2.03 -5.21
C ILE A 85 2.73 2.54 -5.97
N PHE A 86 3.90 2.06 -5.57
CA PHE A 86 5.18 2.41 -6.20
C PHE A 86 5.89 1.13 -6.60
N ALA A 87 6.47 1.08 -7.79
CA ALA A 87 7.17 -0.11 -8.27
C ALA A 87 8.66 0.19 -8.46
N CYS A 88 9.51 -0.64 -7.88
CA CYS A 88 10.96 -0.50 -7.97
C CYS A 88 11.43 -0.53 -9.44
N GLY A 89 12.00 0.59 -9.90
CA GLY A 89 12.45 0.74 -11.29
C GLY A 89 13.52 -0.26 -11.69
N THR A 90 14.48 -0.52 -10.82
CA THR A 90 15.53 -1.51 -11.07
C THR A 90 14.95 -2.91 -11.23
N CYS A 91 13.99 -3.28 -10.35
CA CYS A 91 13.35 -4.59 -10.40
C CYS A 91 12.49 -4.78 -11.65
N LEU A 92 11.80 -3.71 -12.08
CA LEU A 92 11.07 -3.71 -13.35
C LEU A 92 12.02 -3.90 -14.53
N LYS A 93 13.12 -3.15 -14.55
CA LYS A 93 14.09 -3.18 -15.64
C LYS A 93 14.73 -4.56 -15.82
N ILE A 94 15.08 -5.21 -14.71
CA ILE A 94 15.62 -6.58 -14.74
C ILE A 94 14.66 -7.54 -15.45
N ARG A 95 13.37 -7.29 -15.33
CA ARG A 95 12.30 -8.12 -15.89
C ARG A 95 11.78 -7.64 -17.24
N HIS A 96 12.40 -6.61 -17.81
CA HIS A 96 11.94 -5.97 -19.05
C HIS A 96 10.47 -5.51 -18.96
N MET A 97 10.09 -5.01 -17.79
CA MET A 97 8.74 -4.50 -17.51
C MET A 97 8.75 -2.99 -17.39
N GLU A 98 7.61 -2.38 -17.66
CA GLU A 98 7.38 -0.95 -17.47
C GLU A 98 6.44 -0.71 -16.30
N GLY A 99 6.49 0.48 -15.72
CA GLY A 99 5.49 0.89 -14.74
C GLY A 99 4.15 1.14 -15.43
N SER A 100 3.11 1.29 -14.63
CA SER A 100 1.75 1.58 -15.10
C SER A 100 1.19 2.81 -14.38
N GLU A 101 0.00 3.25 -14.75
CA GLU A 101 -0.67 4.34 -14.03
C GLU A 101 -0.95 3.97 -12.57
N VAL A 102 -1.30 2.72 -12.32
CA VAL A 102 -1.61 2.22 -10.98
C VAL A 102 -0.34 1.94 -10.18
N CYS A 103 0.71 1.44 -10.84
CA CYS A 103 1.99 1.10 -10.22
C CYS A 103 3.11 1.86 -10.94
N PRO A 104 3.24 3.19 -10.73
CA PRO A 104 4.26 3.97 -11.40
C PRO A 104 5.67 3.56 -10.97
N ILE A 105 6.61 3.75 -11.89
CA ILE A 105 8.02 3.45 -11.66
C ILE A 105 8.59 4.37 -10.58
N SER A 106 9.36 3.81 -9.66
CA SER A 106 9.88 4.52 -8.50
C SER A 106 11.32 4.12 -8.21
N THR A 107 11.94 4.82 -7.26
CA THR A 107 13.34 4.65 -6.89
C THR A 107 13.48 4.20 -5.45
N MET A 108 14.69 3.81 -5.05
CA MET A 108 15.00 3.53 -3.64
C MET A 108 14.85 4.77 -2.77
N HIS A 109 14.99 5.97 -3.34
CA HIS A 109 14.73 7.22 -2.60
C HIS A 109 13.25 7.32 -2.24
N ASP A 110 12.36 6.89 -3.13
CA ASP A 110 10.92 6.84 -2.85
C ASP A 110 10.62 5.84 -1.75
N MET A 111 11.27 4.68 -1.77
CA MET A 111 11.11 3.67 -0.71
C MET A 111 11.61 4.21 0.64
N LEU A 112 12.78 4.85 0.65
CA LEU A 112 13.31 5.47 1.86
C LEU A 112 12.34 6.51 2.41
N HIS A 113 11.78 7.33 1.54
CA HIS A 113 10.81 8.35 1.93
C HIS A 113 9.57 7.72 2.59
N ILE A 114 9.07 6.62 2.03
CA ILE A 114 7.96 5.87 2.63
C ILE A 114 8.33 5.39 4.04
N VAL A 115 9.53 4.84 4.21
CA VAL A 115 10.01 4.37 5.51
C VAL A 115 10.12 5.51 6.51
N GLU A 116 10.67 6.65 6.08
CA GLU A 116 10.86 7.81 6.96
C GLU A 116 9.54 8.40 7.45
N GLU A 117 8.53 8.47 6.60
CA GLU A 117 7.26 9.10 6.95
C GLU A 117 6.23 8.14 7.55
N SER A 118 6.43 6.83 7.44
CA SER A 118 5.46 5.85 7.94
C SER A 118 5.57 5.62 9.43
N ASP A 119 4.43 5.50 10.09
CA ASP A 119 4.35 5.12 11.51
C ASP A 119 4.61 3.63 11.70
N LYS A 120 4.16 2.83 10.76
CA LYS A 120 4.33 1.37 10.75
C LYS A 120 4.71 0.91 9.36
N ILE A 121 5.61 -0.08 9.31
CA ILE A 121 6.02 -0.73 8.06
C ILE A 121 5.74 -2.22 8.19
N LEU A 122 5.05 -2.78 7.20
CA LEU A 122 4.86 -4.22 7.09
C LEU A 122 5.52 -4.72 5.82
N VAL A 123 6.16 -5.87 5.92
CA VAL A 123 6.82 -6.51 4.78
C VAL A 123 6.15 -7.85 4.51
N PHE A 124 5.73 -8.07 3.27
CA PHE A 124 5.12 -9.30 2.80
C PHE A 124 6.06 -9.98 1.80
N GLY A 125 6.49 -11.18 2.13
CA GLY A 125 7.40 -11.97 1.30
C GLY A 125 8.86 -12.00 1.71
#